data_52810f89232d81798587e3f38b5fb1ff
#
_entry.id   52810f89232d81798587e3f38b5fb1ff
#
_cell.length_a   1.000
_cell.length_b   1.000
_cell.length_c   1.000
_cell.angle_alpha   90.00
_cell.angle_beta   90.00
_cell.angle_gamma   90.00
#
_symmetry.space_group_name_H-M   'P 1'
#
loop_
_entity.id
_entity.type
_entity.pdbx_description
1 polymer ?
#
loop_
_entity_poly.entity_id
_entity_poly.type
_entity_poly.pdbx_seq_one_letter_code
_entity_poly.pdbx_strand_id
1 'polypeptide(L)'
;MFKRKIKKAAESQEADVETVKTENDSIFLGLPMYKSCRRSIRDPLKEEIIKLIKDIDLFKGMKDRELKKIYTEFHSREYKKNEYIFKEGSPCGALFIVRSGEISIQRTKTITDKSNRFNMKHYTEVYAKITEGGMFGEMAFLNEDTLRTTDAVCTEPAKTILLFPDSLSNFFKKEPAICQKFLKNVISIQGKSLKD
;
A
#
# COMPACT_ATOMS: atom_id res chain seq x y z
N MET A 1 14.88 4.27 -39.94
CA MET A 1 15.73 3.23 -39.31
C MET A 1 15.62 3.18 -37.78
N PHE A 2 15.17 4.24 -37.14
CA PHE A 2 15.05 4.32 -35.63
C PHE A 2 13.85 3.56 -35.05
N LYS A 3 12.71 3.46 -35.73
CA LYS A 3 11.50 2.76 -35.27
C LYS A 3 11.62 1.22 -35.17
N ARG A 4 12.56 0.60 -35.89
CA ARG A 4 12.80 -0.88 -35.82
C ARG A 4 13.65 -1.31 -34.64
N LYS A 5 14.47 -0.41 -34.05
CA LYS A 5 15.29 -0.74 -32.86
C LYS A 5 14.49 -0.73 -31.55
N ILE A 6 13.44 0.08 -31.46
CA ILE A 6 12.59 0.16 -30.25
C ILE A 6 11.68 -1.08 -30.15
N LYS A 7 11.23 -1.63 -31.29
CA LYS A 7 10.40 -2.84 -31.28
C LYS A 7 11.17 -4.11 -30.87
N LYS A 8 12.48 -4.17 -31.19
CA LYS A 8 13.33 -5.31 -30.80
C LYS A 8 13.77 -5.30 -29.33
N ALA A 9 13.78 -4.14 -28.68
CA ALA A 9 14.08 -4.04 -27.25
C ALA A 9 12.86 -4.38 -26.35
N ALA A 10 11.65 -4.23 -26.87
CA ALA A 10 10.42 -4.62 -26.16
C ALA A 10 10.16 -6.13 -26.23
N GLU A 11 10.58 -6.81 -27.30
CA GLU A 11 10.37 -8.26 -27.49
C GLU A 11 11.38 -9.16 -26.73
N SER A 12 12.44 -8.59 -26.14
CA SER A 12 13.45 -9.35 -25.38
C SER A 12 13.25 -9.35 -23.86
N GLN A 13 12.16 -8.77 -23.34
CA GLN A 13 11.81 -8.81 -21.92
C GLN A 13 10.54 -9.63 -21.60
N GLU A 14 9.98 -10.32 -22.61
CA GLU A 14 8.78 -11.17 -22.45
C GLU A 14 9.07 -12.66 -22.22
N ALA A 15 10.33 -13.06 -22.09
CA ALA A 15 10.67 -14.45 -21.79
C ALA A 15 11.05 -14.54 -20.30
N ASP A 16 10.15 -15.03 -19.49
CA ASP A 16 10.24 -15.72 -18.20
C ASP A 16 9.12 -15.30 -17.23
N VAL A 17 7.87 -15.38 -17.68
CA VAL A 17 6.72 -15.41 -16.77
C VAL A 17 6.03 -16.75 -16.98
N GLU A 18 6.41 -17.75 -16.24
CA GLU A 18 5.66 -19.00 -16.09
C GLU A 18 4.30 -18.69 -15.45
N THR A 19 3.28 -18.71 -16.25
CA THR A 19 1.88 -18.54 -15.83
C THR A 19 1.40 -19.81 -15.15
N VAL A 20 1.49 -19.87 -13.83
CA VAL A 20 0.71 -20.83 -13.04
C VAL A 20 -0.72 -20.28 -12.96
N LYS A 21 -1.61 -20.82 -13.78
CA LYS A 21 -3.05 -20.54 -13.73
C LYS A 21 -3.65 -21.21 -12.48
N THR A 22 -4.04 -20.43 -11.49
CA THR A 22 -5.03 -20.84 -10.50
C THR A 22 -6.27 -19.96 -10.67
N GLU A 23 -7.42 -20.61 -10.84
CA GLU A 23 -8.73 -19.97 -11.03
C GLU A 23 -9.06 -19.06 -9.85
N ASN A 24 -9.01 -17.76 -10.06
CA ASN A 24 -9.45 -16.59 -9.27
C ASN A 24 -8.42 -15.45 -9.18
N ASP A 25 -7.57 -15.31 -10.19
CA ASP A 25 -6.55 -14.28 -10.22
C ASP A 25 -7.05 -13.04 -10.97
N SER A 26 -7.62 -12.09 -10.24
CA SER A 26 -7.81 -10.76 -10.77
C SER A 26 -6.46 -10.02 -10.71
N ILE A 27 -5.82 -9.88 -11.86
CA ILE A 27 -4.63 -9.04 -12.02
C ILE A 27 -5.10 -7.58 -11.98
N PHE A 28 -4.87 -6.88 -10.87
CA PHE A 28 -5.07 -5.44 -10.77
C PHE A 28 -3.69 -4.77 -10.83
N LEU A 29 -3.42 -4.06 -11.93
CA LEU A 29 -2.25 -3.18 -12.15
C LEU A 29 -0.86 -3.84 -11.95
N GLY A 30 -0.64 -5.07 -12.39
CA GLY A 30 0.69 -5.69 -12.33
C GLY A 30 1.23 -5.95 -10.93
N LEU A 31 0.38 -5.84 -9.90
CA LEU A 31 0.71 -6.16 -8.53
C LEU A 31 0.43 -7.64 -8.26
N PRO A 32 1.36 -8.37 -7.62
CA PRO A 32 1.14 -9.78 -7.30
C PRO A 32 -0.04 -9.95 -6.34
N MET A 33 -0.79 -11.00 -6.58
CA MET A 33 -2.06 -11.42 -5.97
C MET A 33 -2.28 -11.02 -4.52
N TYR A 34 -3.39 -10.31 -4.28
CA TYR A 34 -3.92 -10.07 -2.94
C TYR A 34 -4.93 -11.17 -2.57
N LYS A 35 -4.69 -11.85 -1.46
CA LYS A 35 -5.71 -12.74 -0.91
C LYS A 35 -6.81 -11.87 -0.32
N SER A 36 -8.00 -11.88 -0.95
CA SER A 36 -9.17 -11.22 -0.39
C SER A 36 -9.51 -11.79 0.98
N CYS A 37 -9.69 -10.92 1.98
CA CYS A 37 -10.14 -11.32 3.31
C CYS A 37 -11.62 -11.77 3.37
N ARG A 38 -12.28 -11.97 2.22
CA ARG A 38 -13.64 -12.49 2.16
C ARG A 38 -13.70 -13.94 2.60
N ARG A 39 -13.55 -14.22 3.90
CA ARG A 39 -13.75 -15.56 4.45
C ARG A 39 -14.64 -15.55 5.68
N SER A 40 -15.51 -16.57 5.68
CA SER A 40 -16.28 -17.23 6.74
C SER A 40 -16.48 -16.48 8.07
N ILE A 41 -17.68 -16.58 8.60
CA ILE A 41 -18.22 -16.03 9.86
C ILE A 41 -17.40 -16.38 11.12
N ARG A 42 -16.40 -17.27 11.02
CA ARG A 42 -15.50 -17.70 12.10
C ARG A 42 -14.02 -17.62 11.70
N ASP A 43 -13.61 -16.52 11.08
CA ASP A 43 -12.19 -16.30 10.78
C ASP A 43 -11.51 -15.72 12.05
N PRO A 44 -10.61 -16.44 12.71
CA PRO A 44 -9.87 -15.93 13.87
C PRO A 44 -9.08 -14.66 13.54
N LEU A 45 -8.66 -14.52 12.29
CA LEU A 45 -7.99 -13.36 11.78
C LEU A 45 -8.86 -12.10 11.80
N LYS A 46 -10.19 -12.26 11.65
CA LYS A 46 -11.14 -11.14 11.64
C LYS A 46 -11.17 -10.40 12.98
N GLU A 47 -11.26 -11.10 14.07
CA GLU A 47 -11.32 -10.46 15.39
C GLU A 47 -9.98 -9.79 15.75
N GLU A 48 -8.86 -10.40 15.37
CA GLU A 48 -7.52 -9.79 15.49
C GLU A 48 -7.42 -8.49 14.72
N ILE A 49 -7.80 -8.49 13.45
CA ILE A 49 -7.77 -7.30 12.59
C ILE A 49 -8.71 -6.22 13.13
N ILE A 50 -9.92 -6.57 13.57
CA ILE A 50 -10.88 -5.60 14.12
C ILE A 50 -10.31 -4.96 15.39
N LYS A 51 -9.65 -5.74 16.25
CA LYS A 51 -8.97 -5.21 17.45
C LYS A 51 -7.86 -4.24 17.04
N LEU A 52 -7.01 -4.62 16.09
CA LEU A 52 -5.92 -3.79 15.62
C LEU A 52 -6.42 -2.45 15.06
N ILE A 53 -7.40 -2.48 14.13
CA ILE A 53 -7.86 -1.27 13.45
C ILE A 53 -8.66 -0.33 14.36
N LYS A 54 -9.21 -0.83 15.49
CA LYS A 54 -9.98 -0.02 16.43
C LYS A 54 -9.15 1.09 17.07
N ASP A 55 -7.85 0.86 17.24
CA ASP A 55 -6.91 1.81 17.85
C ASP A 55 -6.29 2.77 16.81
N ILE A 56 -6.54 2.54 15.53
CA ILE A 56 -6.02 3.41 14.45
C ILE A 56 -6.92 4.63 14.28
N ASP A 57 -6.32 5.82 14.25
CA ASP A 57 -7.02 7.11 14.12
C ASP A 57 -8.01 7.14 12.96
N LEU A 58 -7.71 6.44 11.85
CA LEU A 58 -8.56 6.36 10.67
C LEU A 58 -9.94 5.75 10.94
N PHE A 59 -10.05 4.84 11.92
CA PHE A 59 -11.29 4.14 12.28
C PHE A 59 -11.89 4.62 13.60
N LYS A 60 -11.32 5.69 14.17
CA LYS A 60 -11.76 6.24 15.44
C LYS A 60 -13.25 6.61 15.44
N GLY A 61 -13.95 6.25 16.51
CA GLY A 61 -15.38 6.51 16.66
C GLY A 61 -16.30 5.58 15.86
N MET A 62 -15.75 4.59 15.17
CA MET A 62 -16.55 3.52 14.57
C MET A 62 -16.92 2.48 15.62
N LYS A 63 -18.16 1.97 15.55
CA LYS A 63 -18.65 0.88 16.40
C LYS A 63 -18.13 -0.46 15.85
N ASP A 64 -18.02 -1.49 16.70
CA ASP A 64 -17.58 -2.84 16.30
C ASP A 64 -18.40 -3.39 15.11
N ARG A 65 -19.70 -3.08 15.05
CA ARG A 65 -20.58 -3.46 13.93
C ARG A 65 -20.13 -2.79 12.61
N GLU A 66 -19.68 -1.54 12.66
CA GLU A 66 -19.19 -0.79 11.49
C GLU A 66 -17.82 -1.29 11.05
N LEU A 67 -16.93 -1.59 12.01
CA LEU A 67 -15.63 -2.21 11.74
C LEU A 67 -15.79 -3.60 11.11
N LYS A 68 -16.77 -4.40 11.57
CA LYS A 68 -17.09 -5.71 10.97
C LYS A 68 -17.59 -5.60 9.53
N LYS A 69 -18.26 -4.51 9.18
CA LYS A 69 -18.68 -4.25 7.80
C LYS A 69 -17.49 -3.84 6.91
N ILE A 70 -16.68 -2.88 7.35
CA ILE A 70 -15.54 -2.40 6.55
C ILE A 70 -14.46 -3.49 6.41
N TYR A 71 -14.37 -4.44 7.33
CA TYR A 71 -13.47 -5.58 7.24
C TYR A 71 -13.59 -6.34 5.92
N THR A 72 -14.77 -6.38 5.29
CA THR A 72 -14.99 -7.07 4.02
C THR A 72 -14.22 -6.46 2.86
N GLU A 73 -13.75 -5.22 3.01
CA GLU A 73 -12.99 -4.49 2.00
C GLU A 73 -11.47 -4.61 2.20
N PHE A 74 -11.04 -5.30 3.26
CA PHE A 74 -9.61 -5.52 3.50
C PHE A 74 -9.05 -6.67 2.70
N HIS A 75 -7.84 -6.46 2.23
CA HIS A 75 -7.01 -7.47 1.59
C HIS A 75 -5.77 -7.71 2.44
N SER A 76 -5.25 -8.92 2.48
CA SER A 76 -4.06 -9.27 3.27
C SER A 76 -2.92 -9.63 2.35
N ARG A 77 -1.71 -9.14 2.67
CA ARG A 77 -0.49 -9.52 2.00
C ARG A 77 0.66 -9.69 2.99
N GLU A 78 1.53 -10.66 2.68
CA GLU A 78 2.77 -10.91 3.39
C GLU A 78 3.96 -10.53 2.51
N TYR A 79 5.00 -9.98 3.14
CA TYR A 79 6.23 -9.53 2.50
C TYR A 79 7.43 -10.13 3.19
N LYS A 80 8.44 -10.45 2.42
CA LYS A 80 9.73 -10.90 2.92
C LYS A 80 10.61 -9.72 3.32
N LYS A 81 11.62 -9.97 4.13
CA LYS A 81 12.67 -8.97 4.40
C LYS A 81 13.30 -8.49 3.10
N ASN A 82 13.56 -7.19 3.00
CA ASN A 82 14.07 -6.46 1.84
C ASN A 82 13.13 -6.45 0.61
N GLU A 83 11.90 -6.91 0.74
CA GLU A 83 10.89 -6.79 -0.32
C GLU A 83 10.34 -5.37 -0.37
N TYR A 84 10.25 -4.80 -1.59
CA TYR A 84 9.60 -3.52 -1.82
C TYR A 84 8.08 -3.71 -1.84
N ILE A 85 7.37 -2.93 -1.04
CA ILE A 85 5.92 -2.84 -1.08
C ILE A 85 5.50 -1.98 -2.27
N PHE A 86 6.18 -0.84 -2.44
CA PHE A 86 6.11 0.02 -3.61
C PHE A 86 7.39 0.84 -3.74
N LYS A 87 7.60 1.41 -4.91
CA LYS A 87 8.74 2.29 -5.22
C LYS A 87 8.27 3.71 -5.49
N GLU A 88 9.16 4.68 -5.24
CA GLU A 88 8.98 6.07 -5.65
C GLU A 88 8.63 6.14 -7.15
N GLY A 89 7.69 7.01 -7.51
CA GLY A 89 7.20 7.17 -8.88
C GLY A 89 6.20 6.11 -9.34
N SER A 90 5.93 5.04 -8.56
CA SER A 90 4.86 4.11 -8.90
C SER A 90 3.47 4.70 -8.59
N PRO A 91 2.40 4.27 -9.27
CA PRO A 91 1.05 4.74 -9.00
C PRO A 91 0.62 4.46 -7.56
N CYS A 92 -0.10 5.41 -6.94
CA CYS A 92 -0.76 5.19 -5.67
C CYS A 92 -1.98 4.29 -5.87
N GLY A 93 -2.01 3.11 -5.23
CA GLY A 93 -3.09 2.14 -5.41
C GLY A 93 -3.76 1.67 -4.13
N ALA A 94 -3.14 1.84 -2.97
CA ALA A 94 -3.69 1.35 -1.70
C ALA A 94 -3.14 2.10 -0.49
N LEU A 95 -3.93 2.12 0.58
CA LEU A 95 -3.52 2.36 1.95
C LEU A 95 -3.07 1.03 2.57
N PHE A 96 -2.02 1.07 3.36
CA PHE A 96 -1.46 -0.09 4.06
C PHE A 96 -1.55 0.11 5.57
N ILE A 97 -1.87 -0.97 6.29
CA ILE A 97 -1.82 -1.05 7.75
C ILE A 97 -0.95 -2.25 8.10
N VAL A 98 0.03 -2.04 8.96
CA VAL A 98 0.97 -3.09 9.38
C VAL A 98 0.33 -3.94 10.47
N ARG A 99 0.26 -5.25 10.26
CA ARG A 99 -0.17 -6.22 11.26
C ARG A 99 0.98 -6.77 12.06
N SER A 100 2.14 -6.93 11.44
CA SER A 100 3.37 -7.36 12.09
C SER A 100 4.58 -7.05 11.22
N GLY A 101 5.77 -6.99 11.81
CA GLY A 101 7.02 -6.67 11.12
C GLY A 101 7.32 -5.17 11.14
N GLU A 102 8.32 -4.77 10.36
CA GLU A 102 8.76 -3.37 10.24
C GLU A 102 8.93 -2.99 8.77
N ILE A 103 8.47 -1.80 8.43
CA ILE A 103 8.53 -1.22 7.09
C ILE A 103 9.23 0.13 7.18
N SER A 104 10.25 0.33 6.35
CA SER A 104 10.97 1.59 6.20
C SER A 104 10.36 2.40 5.07
N ILE A 105 9.96 3.63 5.35
CA ILE A 105 9.60 4.65 4.35
C ILE A 105 10.86 5.46 4.09
N GLN A 106 11.36 5.39 2.86
CA GLN A 106 12.68 5.90 2.52
C GLN A 106 12.74 6.46 1.10
N ARG A 107 13.80 7.20 0.81
CA ARG A 107 14.12 7.69 -0.53
C ARG A 107 15.60 7.51 -0.81
N THR A 108 15.93 6.98 -1.98
CA THR A 108 17.31 6.91 -2.44
C THR A 108 17.65 8.16 -3.23
N LYS A 109 18.62 8.92 -2.74
CA LYS A 109 19.15 10.11 -3.41
C LYS A 109 20.51 9.79 -4.03
N THR A 110 20.74 10.31 -5.22
CA THR A 110 22.04 10.22 -5.91
C THR A 110 22.73 11.56 -5.84
N ILE A 111 23.91 11.60 -5.27
CA ILE A 111 24.78 12.77 -5.32
C ILE A 111 25.85 12.51 -6.39
N THR A 112 25.88 13.41 -7.37
CA THR A 112 26.96 13.44 -8.36
C THR A 112 28.03 14.41 -7.88
N ASP A 113 29.26 13.96 -7.74
CA ASP A 113 30.39 14.83 -7.43
C ASP A 113 30.59 15.81 -8.60
N LYS A 114 30.52 17.11 -8.32
CA LYS A 114 30.71 18.15 -9.33
C LYS A 114 32.11 18.13 -9.96
N SER A 115 33.10 17.56 -9.26
CA SER A 115 34.49 17.45 -9.73
C SER A 115 34.73 16.19 -10.56
N ASN A 116 33.91 15.15 -10.37
CA ASN A 116 34.02 13.88 -11.13
C ASN A 116 32.65 13.29 -11.42
N ARG A 117 32.15 13.51 -12.66
CA ARG A 117 30.82 13.04 -13.10
C ARG A 117 30.63 11.53 -13.08
N PHE A 118 31.70 10.75 -12.93
CA PHE A 118 31.66 9.30 -12.83
C PHE A 118 31.54 8.79 -11.39
N ASN A 119 31.67 9.67 -10.38
CA ASN A 119 31.58 9.30 -8.98
C ASN A 119 30.18 9.60 -8.44
N MET A 120 29.23 8.71 -8.72
CA MET A 120 27.88 8.77 -8.19
C MET A 120 27.82 8.04 -6.85
N LYS A 121 27.44 8.75 -5.79
CA LYS A 121 27.17 8.16 -4.48
C LYS A 121 25.66 8.08 -4.28
N HIS A 122 25.16 6.89 -3.98
CA HIS A 122 23.79 6.67 -3.58
C HIS A 122 23.73 6.62 -2.05
N TYR A 123 22.79 7.35 -1.46
CA TYR A 123 22.48 7.24 -0.04
C TYR A 123 20.97 7.15 0.15
N THR A 124 20.58 6.37 1.15
CA THR A 124 19.17 6.17 1.48
C THR A 124 18.83 7.02 2.70
N GLU A 125 17.86 7.88 2.55
CA GLU A 125 17.29 8.68 3.63
C GLU A 125 16.01 8.01 4.13
N VAL A 126 16.00 7.63 5.41
CA VAL A 126 14.84 7.01 6.06
C VAL A 126 14.02 8.10 6.71
N TYR A 127 12.77 8.24 6.30
CA TYR A 127 11.82 9.22 6.84
C TYR A 127 11.05 8.67 8.03
N ALA A 128 10.64 7.39 7.96
CA ALA A 128 9.90 6.75 9.03
C ALA A 128 10.12 5.25 9.03
N LYS A 129 9.93 4.64 10.20
CA LYS A 129 9.80 3.20 10.41
C LYS A 129 8.40 2.93 10.91
N ILE A 130 7.68 2.08 10.20
CA ILE A 130 6.28 1.75 10.48
C ILE A 130 6.22 0.33 11.00
N THR A 131 5.66 0.17 12.20
CA THR A 131 5.51 -1.11 12.89
C THR A 131 4.03 -1.46 13.08
N GLU A 132 3.71 -2.49 13.83
CA GLU A 132 2.35 -2.95 14.11
C GLU A 132 1.40 -1.80 14.51
N GLY A 133 0.22 -1.76 13.90
CA GLY A 133 -0.78 -0.70 14.09
C GLY A 133 -0.51 0.57 13.29
N GLY A 134 0.70 0.74 12.76
CA GLY A 134 1.03 1.88 11.91
C GLY A 134 0.40 1.75 10.52
N MET A 135 0.13 2.92 9.89
CA MET A 135 -0.39 2.98 8.53
C MET A 135 0.46 3.88 7.65
N PHE A 136 0.43 3.63 6.35
CA PHE A 136 1.14 4.42 5.34
C PHE A 136 0.44 4.31 3.98
N GLY A 137 0.80 5.24 3.08
CA GLY A 137 0.23 5.26 1.72
C GLY A 137 -1.17 5.86 1.66
N GLU A 138 -1.55 6.67 2.65
CA GLU A 138 -2.83 7.37 2.77
C GLU A 138 -3.09 8.33 1.62
N MET A 139 -2.04 8.80 0.94
CA MET A 139 -2.16 9.67 -0.24
C MET A 139 -2.98 9.06 -1.37
N ALA A 140 -3.09 7.72 -1.41
CA ALA A 140 -3.95 7.01 -2.35
C ALA A 140 -5.45 7.42 -2.28
N PHE A 141 -5.88 7.98 -1.16
CA PHE A 141 -7.27 8.45 -0.96
C PHE A 141 -7.46 9.94 -1.23
N LEU A 142 -6.37 10.67 -1.44
CA LEU A 142 -6.42 12.13 -1.62
C LEU A 142 -6.44 12.55 -3.09
N ASN A 143 -5.82 11.75 -3.94
CA ASN A 143 -5.70 12.08 -5.36
C ASN A 143 -5.45 10.80 -6.18
N GLU A 144 -6.33 10.52 -7.12
CA GLU A 144 -6.27 9.31 -7.97
C GLU A 144 -5.02 9.27 -8.86
N ASP A 145 -4.53 10.43 -9.30
CA ASP A 145 -3.35 10.56 -10.19
C ASP A 145 -2.03 10.71 -9.41
N THR A 146 -2.03 10.50 -8.10
CA THR A 146 -0.83 10.70 -7.29
C THR A 146 0.16 9.53 -7.46
N LEU A 147 1.42 9.88 -7.67
CA LEU A 147 2.53 8.93 -7.63
C LEU A 147 3.10 8.80 -6.22
N ARG A 148 3.65 7.65 -5.90
CA ARG A 148 4.39 7.43 -4.65
C ARG A 148 5.58 8.37 -4.57
N THR A 149 5.70 9.09 -3.47
CA THR A 149 6.77 10.06 -3.24
C THR A 149 8.01 9.45 -2.59
N THR A 150 7.91 8.21 -2.15
CA THR A 150 8.95 7.46 -1.42
C THR A 150 8.89 5.99 -1.78
N ASP A 151 9.95 5.26 -1.43
CA ASP A 151 9.94 3.80 -1.38
C ASP A 151 9.34 3.32 -0.05
N ALA A 152 8.68 2.16 -0.07
CA ALA A 152 8.35 1.41 1.14
C ALA A 152 8.99 0.03 1.05
N VAL A 153 9.88 -0.28 2.01
CA VAL A 153 10.69 -1.50 2.03
C VAL A 153 10.54 -2.22 3.36
N CYS A 154 10.33 -3.52 3.33
CA CYS A 154 10.30 -4.34 4.54
C CYS A 154 11.69 -4.51 5.12
N THR A 155 11.96 -3.99 6.30
CA THR A 155 13.21 -4.22 7.06
C THR A 155 13.16 -5.52 7.86
N GLU A 156 11.95 -5.97 8.19
CA GLU A 156 11.65 -7.29 8.75
C GLU A 156 10.50 -7.93 7.96
N PRO A 157 10.34 -9.29 7.97
CA PRO A 157 9.19 -9.92 7.36
C PRO A 157 7.89 -9.31 7.89
N ALA A 158 7.02 -8.85 7.01
CA ALA A 158 5.86 -8.07 7.40
C ALA A 158 4.55 -8.67 6.88
N LYS A 159 3.49 -8.51 7.66
CA LYS A 159 2.11 -8.78 7.27
C LYS A 159 1.34 -7.47 7.26
N THR A 160 0.64 -7.20 6.18
CA THR A 160 -0.16 -5.97 6.03
C THR A 160 -1.59 -6.30 5.66
N ILE A 161 -2.46 -5.35 5.96
CA ILE A 161 -3.78 -5.24 5.36
C ILE A 161 -3.84 -4.01 4.48
N LEU A 162 -4.57 -4.14 3.38
CA LEU A 162 -4.67 -3.13 2.35
C LEU A 162 -6.12 -2.70 2.17
N LEU A 163 -6.30 -1.41 1.89
CA LEU A 163 -7.57 -0.82 1.49
C LEU A 163 -7.37 -0.15 0.14
N PHE A 164 -8.20 -0.52 -0.82
CA PHE A 164 -8.20 0.10 -2.14
C PHE A 164 -9.29 1.18 -2.22
N PRO A 165 -9.00 2.37 -2.79
CA PRO A 165 -9.98 3.44 -2.95
C PRO A 165 -11.25 2.98 -3.68
N ASP A 166 -11.12 2.19 -4.76
CA ASP A 166 -12.24 1.69 -5.54
C ASP A 166 -13.17 0.77 -4.73
N SER A 167 -12.58 -0.16 -3.94
CA SER A 167 -13.36 -1.03 -3.06
C SER A 167 -14.12 -0.22 -2.03
N LEU A 168 -13.48 0.76 -1.40
CA LEU A 168 -14.10 1.65 -0.44
C LEU A 168 -15.17 2.54 -1.07
N SER A 169 -14.96 3.06 -2.26
CA SER A 169 -15.94 3.89 -2.97
C SER A 169 -17.26 3.13 -3.16
N ASN A 170 -17.18 1.88 -3.60
CA ASN A 170 -18.36 1.03 -3.76
C ASN A 170 -19.01 0.66 -2.42
N PHE A 171 -18.21 0.42 -1.38
CA PHE A 171 -18.69 0.16 -0.02
C PHE A 171 -19.39 1.38 0.57
N PHE A 172 -18.83 2.57 0.42
CA PHE A 172 -19.37 3.81 0.97
C PHE A 172 -20.70 4.24 0.33
N LYS A 173 -20.94 3.90 -0.94
CA LYS A 173 -22.25 4.09 -1.56
C LYS A 173 -23.36 3.33 -0.81
N LYS A 174 -23.03 2.18 -0.22
CA LYS A 174 -23.96 1.33 0.54
C LYS A 174 -24.02 1.71 2.02
N GLU A 175 -22.95 2.27 2.57
CA GLU A 175 -22.77 2.58 3.99
C GLU A 175 -22.35 4.05 4.23
N PRO A 176 -23.19 5.03 3.88
CA PRO A 176 -22.83 6.46 3.90
C PRO A 176 -22.46 6.98 5.29
N ALA A 177 -23.05 6.42 6.36
CA ALA A 177 -22.71 6.79 7.74
C ALA A 177 -21.28 6.39 8.13
N ILE A 178 -20.77 5.26 7.60
CA ILE A 178 -19.38 4.83 7.81
C ILE A 178 -18.44 5.72 6.97
N CYS A 179 -18.84 6.04 5.73
CA CYS A 179 -18.13 6.97 4.87
C CYS A 179 -17.88 8.32 5.56
N GLN A 180 -18.92 8.91 6.14
CA GLN A 180 -18.81 10.22 6.82
C GLN A 180 -17.80 10.19 7.97
N LYS A 181 -17.78 9.12 8.78
CA LYS A 181 -16.81 8.96 9.87
C LYS A 181 -15.39 8.79 9.32
N PHE A 182 -15.24 7.94 8.30
CA PHE A 182 -13.95 7.69 7.67
C PHE A 182 -13.34 8.97 7.11
N LEU A 183 -14.09 9.72 6.30
CA LEU A 183 -13.61 10.98 5.70
C LEU A 183 -13.28 12.03 6.76
N LYS A 184 -14.08 12.16 7.81
CA LYS A 184 -13.77 13.05 8.94
C LYS A 184 -12.43 12.69 9.59
N ASN A 185 -12.15 11.41 9.75
CA ASN A 185 -10.90 10.95 10.33
C ASN A 185 -9.71 11.19 9.38
N VAL A 186 -9.87 10.95 8.07
CA VAL A 186 -8.84 11.29 7.06
C VAL A 186 -8.47 12.78 7.15
N ILE A 187 -9.46 13.67 7.14
CA ILE A 187 -9.23 15.13 7.25
C ILE A 187 -8.50 15.47 8.55
N SER A 188 -8.89 14.84 9.68
CA SER A 188 -8.24 15.06 10.97
C SER A 188 -6.77 14.64 10.98
N ILE A 189 -6.43 13.53 10.34
CA ILE A 189 -5.05 13.04 10.23
C ILE A 189 -4.22 14.00 9.40
N GLN A 190 -4.72 14.44 8.25
CA GLN A 190 -4.04 15.40 7.38
C GLN A 190 -3.83 16.75 8.07
N GLY A 191 -4.80 17.22 8.83
CA GLY A 191 -4.68 18.47 9.59
C GLY A 191 -3.63 18.43 10.71
N LYS A 192 -3.23 17.25 11.19
CA LYS A 192 -2.11 17.06 12.13
C LYS A 192 -0.77 17.13 11.40
N SER A 193 -0.63 16.41 10.28
CA SER A 193 0.60 16.40 9.47
C SER A 193 1.04 17.74 8.91
N LEU A 194 0.15 18.73 8.84
CA LEU A 194 0.49 20.11 8.40
C LEU A 194 0.99 21.00 9.52
N LYS A 195 0.97 20.55 10.78
CA LYS A 195 1.38 21.34 11.96
C LYS A 195 2.75 20.95 12.52
N ASP A 196 3.26 19.82 12.08
CA ASP A 196 4.58 19.27 12.44
C ASP A 196 5.59 19.56 11.31
#